data_a4eee7bba805cea4598f125d8f5b225a
#
_entry.id   a4eee7bba805cea4598f125d8f5b225a
#
_cell.length_a   1.000
_cell.length_b   1.000
_cell.length_c   1.000
_cell.angle_alpha   90.00
_cell.angle_beta   90.00
_cell.angle_gamma   90.00
#
_symmetry.space_group_name_H-M   'P 1'
#
loop_
_entity.id
_entity.type
_entity.pdbx_description
1 polymer ?
#
loop_
_entity_poly.entity_id
_entity_poly.type
_entity_poly.pdbx_seq_one_letter_code
_entity_poly.pdbx_strand_id
1 'polypeptide(L)'
;TKPFLLLAGISGTGKSRIVKEMAYASCPDEGDLRKDKTSPGNYCLVEVKPNWNDSTELLGYETVLDGGNYHLTKFVKFLIKAMQHENVPFFVCLDEMNLAAVEQYFAEFLSILESRKDVDGTIKSEPLIPAAIFEKYQQKLHKELFPTKDSSNTSTGAGCYTTDGTAVYLHRTYAKLMEEGLRIPRNLIVVGTVNMDDTTYQFSRKVIDRAMTIEMNEVNLNDMFDIEKPNALSYRENVVDKGWFFAPFAQSNNALQQMNIEREQLAKKIKATIGQTNANGTTTPDSLEAIL
;
A
#
# COMPACT_ATOMS: atom_id res chain seq x y z
N THR A 1 -2.17 -11.09 3.48
CA THR A 1 -1.42 -9.90 3.98
C THR A 1 -2.35 -8.70 4.06
N LYS A 2 -2.32 -7.99 5.19
CA LYS A 2 -3.05 -6.74 5.35
C LYS A 2 -2.28 -5.67 4.54
N PRO A 3 -2.87 -4.97 3.57
CA PRO A 3 -2.19 -3.97 2.75
C PRO A 3 -2.00 -2.63 3.48
N PHE A 4 -2.40 -2.53 4.74
CA PHE A 4 -2.32 -1.36 5.58
C PHE A 4 -1.45 -1.63 6.80
N LEU A 5 -0.37 -0.86 6.93
CA LEU A 5 0.64 -0.95 7.98
C LEU A 5 0.63 0.34 8.80
N LEU A 6 0.72 0.22 10.12
CA LEU A 6 0.96 1.35 11.03
C LEU A 6 2.36 1.24 11.63
N LEU A 7 3.15 2.29 11.46
CA LEU A 7 4.42 2.48 12.15
C LEU A 7 4.21 3.44 13.30
N ALA A 8 4.12 2.93 14.51
CA ALA A 8 3.84 3.69 15.71
C ALA A 8 5.13 3.85 16.55
N GLY A 9 5.33 4.99 17.17
CA GLY A 9 6.48 5.21 18.05
C GLY A 9 6.83 6.67 18.25
N ILE A 10 7.92 6.92 18.96
CA ILE A 10 8.42 8.24 19.30
C ILE A 10 8.78 9.02 18.03
N SER A 11 8.64 10.34 18.06
CA SER A 11 9.07 11.21 16.95
C SER A 11 10.57 11.05 16.68
N GLY A 12 10.98 11.15 15.42
CA GLY A 12 12.40 11.04 15.03
C GLY A 12 12.97 9.63 14.87
N THR A 13 12.19 8.57 15.09
CA THR A 13 12.65 7.17 14.92
C THR A 13 12.80 6.70 13.47
N GLY A 14 12.61 7.59 12.50
CA GLY A 14 12.81 7.27 11.08
C GLY A 14 11.65 6.52 10.41
N LYS A 15 10.45 6.54 10.97
CA LYS A 15 9.25 5.84 10.44
C LYS A 15 9.02 6.09 8.96
N SER A 16 8.89 7.34 8.55
CA SER A 16 8.67 7.72 7.14
C SER A 16 9.87 7.40 6.25
N ARG A 17 11.10 7.45 6.81
CA ARG A 17 12.34 7.12 6.10
C ARG A 17 12.39 5.65 5.67
N ILE A 18 11.99 4.72 6.56
CA ILE A 18 11.94 3.28 6.25
C ILE A 18 11.03 3.01 5.05
N VAL A 19 9.85 3.65 5.01
CA VAL A 19 8.92 3.48 3.88
C VAL A 19 9.56 3.94 2.56
N LYS A 20 10.24 5.07 2.59
CA LYS A 20 10.96 5.61 1.43
C LYS A 20 12.11 4.71 1.02
N GLU A 21 12.84 4.11 1.97
CA GLU A 21 13.93 3.17 1.70
C GLU A 21 13.42 1.89 1.03
N MET A 22 12.29 1.33 1.50
CA MET A 22 11.63 0.18 0.85
C MET A 22 11.26 0.50 -0.60
N ALA A 23 10.76 1.70 -0.86
CA ALA A 23 10.44 2.15 -2.20
C ALA A 23 11.69 2.24 -3.10
N TYR A 24 12.80 2.82 -2.61
CA TYR A 24 14.07 2.84 -3.35
C TYR A 24 14.59 1.43 -3.65
N ALA A 25 14.49 0.52 -2.67
CA ALA A 25 14.98 -0.85 -2.80
C ALA A 25 14.21 -1.67 -3.85
N SER A 26 12.91 -1.35 -4.05
CA SER A 26 12.00 -2.07 -4.93
C SER A 26 11.62 -1.32 -6.21
N CYS A 27 12.23 -0.16 -6.48
CA CYS A 27 11.98 0.64 -7.67
C CYS A 27 12.83 0.14 -8.83
N PRO A 28 12.25 -0.43 -9.91
CA PRO A 28 13.00 -0.80 -11.09
C PRO A 28 13.35 0.43 -11.95
N ASP A 29 14.33 0.27 -12.82
CA ASP A 29 14.68 1.29 -13.81
C ASP A 29 13.79 1.15 -15.05
N GLU A 30 12.51 1.44 -14.87
CA GLU A 30 11.50 1.30 -15.91
C GLU A 30 10.69 2.58 -16.07
N GLY A 31 10.50 3.00 -17.30
CA GLY A 31 9.63 4.11 -17.65
C GLY A 31 9.98 5.42 -16.94
N ASP A 32 9.07 5.88 -16.07
CA ASP A 32 9.21 7.14 -15.34
C ASP A 32 9.52 6.95 -13.84
N LEU A 33 9.74 5.70 -13.39
CA LEU A 33 9.89 5.39 -11.97
C LEU A 33 11.18 5.92 -11.34
N ARG A 34 12.29 6.05 -12.13
CA ARG A 34 13.57 6.62 -11.66
C ARG A 34 13.91 7.99 -12.23
N LYS A 35 12.93 8.71 -12.79
CA LYS A 35 13.19 10.06 -13.32
C LYS A 35 13.64 11.06 -12.27
N ASP A 36 13.05 10.99 -11.08
CA ASP A 36 13.43 11.81 -9.95
C ASP A 36 14.51 11.09 -9.13
N LYS A 37 15.67 11.71 -8.99
CA LYS A 37 16.78 11.19 -8.17
C LYS A 37 16.53 11.35 -6.66
N THR A 38 15.61 12.22 -6.27
CA THR A 38 15.32 12.56 -4.87
C THR A 38 14.18 11.77 -4.28
N SER A 39 13.34 11.17 -5.15
CA SER A 39 12.19 10.37 -4.73
C SER A 39 11.85 9.30 -5.77
N PRO A 40 11.73 8.03 -5.38
CA PRO A 40 11.36 6.97 -6.30
C PRO A 40 9.91 7.12 -6.75
N GLY A 41 9.63 6.81 -8.01
CA GLY A 41 8.31 6.98 -8.63
C GLY A 41 7.25 6.04 -8.09
N ASN A 42 7.62 5.02 -7.31
CA ASN A 42 6.76 4.11 -6.58
C ASN A 42 6.55 4.51 -5.11
N TYR A 43 6.87 5.77 -4.74
CA TYR A 43 6.68 6.35 -3.41
C TYR A 43 5.82 7.60 -3.44
N CYS A 44 4.86 7.70 -2.53
CA CYS A 44 4.03 8.89 -2.35
C CYS A 44 3.94 9.23 -0.87
N LEU A 45 4.46 10.40 -0.49
CA LEU A 45 4.24 10.97 0.83
C LEU A 45 2.96 11.82 0.80
N VAL A 46 2.05 11.54 1.72
CA VAL A 46 0.83 12.29 1.95
C VAL A 46 0.85 12.78 3.39
N GLU A 47 1.04 14.07 3.56
CA GLU A 47 1.04 14.73 4.87
C GLU A 47 -0.40 14.94 5.32
N VAL A 48 -0.81 14.32 6.41
CA VAL A 48 -2.14 14.49 6.99
C VAL A 48 -2.18 15.82 7.72
N LYS A 49 -3.28 16.56 7.56
CA LYS A 49 -3.46 17.87 8.21
C LYS A 49 -4.56 17.79 9.25
N PRO A 50 -4.47 18.57 10.35
CA PRO A 50 -5.47 18.55 11.44
C PRO A 50 -6.90 18.91 11.02
N ASN A 51 -7.05 19.60 9.89
CA ASN A 51 -8.35 20.03 9.36
C ASN A 51 -9.03 19.01 8.45
N TRP A 52 -8.49 17.81 8.30
CA TRP A 52 -9.13 16.78 7.50
C TRP A 52 -10.31 16.15 8.23
N ASN A 53 -11.51 16.40 7.72
CA ASN A 53 -12.77 15.97 8.34
C ASN A 53 -13.54 14.94 7.52
N ASP A 54 -13.15 14.73 6.26
CA ASP A 54 -13.76 13.79 5.33
C ASP A 54 -12.75 13.24 4.32
N SER A 55 -13.18 12.34 3.45
CA SER A 55 -12.31 11.69 2.45
C SER A 55 -11.94 12.57 1.26
N THR A 56 -12.50 13.77 1.12
CA THR A 56 -12.28 14.61 -0.07
C THR A 56 -10.84 15.06 -0.22
N GLU A 57 -10.14 15.30 0.88
CA GLU A 57 -8.73 15.66 0.87
C GLU A 57 -7.83 14.51 0.38
N LEU A 58 -8.27 13.27 0.56
CA LEU A 58 -7.55 12.08 0.12
C LEU A 58 -8.01 11.60 -1.26
N LEU A 59 -9.32 11.49 -1.49
CA LEU A 59 -9.90 10.92 -2.69
C LEU A 59 -10.25 11.95 -3.78
N GLY A 60 -10.39 13.22 -3.39
CA GLY A 60 -10.84 14.27 -4.30
C GLY A 60 -12.35 14.50 -4.25
N TYR A 61 -12.82 15.42 -5.09
CA TYR A 61 -14.22 15.86 -5.10
C TYR A 61 -14.65 16.38 -6.46
N GLU A 62 -15.97 16.38 -6.69
CA GLU A 62 -16.55 17.02 -7.85
C GLU A 62 -16.65 18.55 -7.63
N THR A 63 -16.24 19.31 -8.63
CA THR A 63 -16.44 20.77 -8.67
C THR A 63 -17.34 21.16 -9.82
N VAL A 64 -18.19 22.16 -9.59
CA VAL A 64 -19.06 22.73 -10.64
C VAL A 64 -18.39 23.89 -11.39
N LEU A 65 -17.24 24.34 -10.92
CA LEU A 65 -16.48 25.41 -11.55
C LEU A 65 -15.98 24.98 -12.93
N ASP A 66 -15.84 25.94 -13.84
CA ASP A 66 -15.31 25.74 -15.21
C ASP A 66 -16.03 24.63 -16.00
N GLY A 67 -17.35 24.54 -15.85
CA GLY A 67 -18.17 23.54 -16.51
C GLY A 67 -18.09 22.13 -15.92
N GLY A 68 -17.71 22.05 -14.66
CA GLY A 68 -17.61 20.81 -13.88
C GLY A 68 -16.32 20.04 -14.15
N ASN A 69 -15.77 19.47 -13.10
CA ASN A 69 -14.62 18.57 -13.14
C ASN A 69 -14.57 17.73 -11.87
N TYR A 70 -13.76 16.68 -11.86
CA TYR A 70 -13.35 15.97 -10.66
C TYR A 70 -11.92 16.34 -10.31
N HIS A 71 -11.70 16.88 -9.11
CA HIS A 71 -10.37 17.23 -8.63
C HIS A 71 -9.65 15.97 -8.16
N LEU A 72 -8.62 15.56 -8.91
CA LEU A 72 -7.78 14.41 -8.57
C LEU A 72 -6.68 14.80 -7.59
N THR A 73 -6.65 14.17 -6.43
CA THR A 73 -5.57 14.36 -5.44
C THR A 73 -4.27 13.69 -5.88
N LYS A 74 -3.18 14.03 -5.20
CA LYS A 74 -1.89 13.36 -5.37
C LYS A 74 -2.01 11.86 -5.09
N PHE A 75 -2.77 11.47 -4.06
CA PHE A 75 -3.02 10.09 -3.70
C PHE A 75 -3.72 9.33 -4.83
N VAL A 76 -4.81 9.87 -5.36
CA VAL A 76 -5.56 9.23 -6.46
C VAL A 76 -4.71 9.07 -7.72
N LYS A 77 -3.96 10.11 -8.12
CA LYS A 77 -3.03 10.03 -9.26
C LYS A 77 -1.98 8.94 -9.05
N PHE A 78 -1.49 8.79 -7.83
CA PHE A 78 -0.54 7.75 -7.49
C PHE A 78 -1.15 6.34 -7.54
N LEU A 79 -2.41 6.15 -7.12
CA LEU A 79 -3.13 4.89 -7.29
C LEU A 79 -3.27 4.50 -8.76
N ILE A 80 -3.63 5.48 -9.61
CA ILE A 80 -3.74 5.26 -11.06
C ILE A 80 -2.37 4.89 -11.66
N LYS A 81 -1.29 5.53 -11.22
CA LYS A 81 0.07 5.16 -11.60
C LYS A 81 0.42 3.73 -11.18
N ALA A 82 0.03 3.31 -9.98
CA ALA A 82 0.25 1.94 -9.52
C ALA A 82 -0.45 0.90 -10.41
N MET A 83 -1.63 1.22 -10.96
CA MET A 83 -2.32 0.36 -11.93
C MET A 83 -1.56 0.18 -13.26
N GLN A 84 -0.68 1.12 -13.62
CA GLN A 84 0.15 1.01 -14.83
C GLN A 84 1.36 0.10 -14.64
N HIS A 85 1.80 -0.08 -13.39
CA HIS A 85 2.99 -0.84 -13.01
C HIS A 85 2.64 -1.99 -12.06
N GLU A 86 1.77 -2.91 -12.47
CA GLU A 86 1.21 -3.97 -11.61
C GLU A 86 2.26 -4.90 -10.98
N ASN A 87 3.46 -4.95 -11.55
CA ASN A 87 4.56 -5.78 -11.08
C ASN A 87 5.49 -5.08 -10.09
N VAL A 88 5.31 -3.79 -9.85
CA VAL A 88 6.15 -2.99 -8.96
C VAL A 88 5.36 -2.67 -7.68
N PRO A 89 5.93 -2.87 -6.49
CA PRO A 89 5.29 -2.45 -5.25
C PRO A 89 5.27 -0.92 -5.16
N PHE A 90 4.11 -0.36 -4.82
CA PHE A 90 3.87 1.06 -4.63
C PHE A 90 3.59 1.36 -3.17
N PHE A 91 4.29 2.35 -2.62
CA PHE A 91 4.20 2.73 -1.21
C PHE A 91 3.60 4.11 -1.04
N VAL A 92 2.46 4.18 -0.34
CA VAL A 92 1.92 5.44 0.17
C VAL A 92 2.28 5.55 1.64
N CYS A 93 2.90 6.65 2.02
CA CYS A 93 3.15 7.01 3.40
C CYS A 93 2.17 8.13 3.80
N LEU A 94 1.21 7.80 4.67
CA LEU A 94 0.35 8.79 5.33
C LEU A 94 1.10 9.27 6.56
N ASP A 95 1.74 10.43 6.45
CA ASP A 95 2.60 10.94 7.52
C ASP A 95 1.76 11.62 8.60
N GLU A 96 2.09 11.32 9.86
CA GLU A 96 1.36 11.80 11.03
C GLU A 96 -0.14 11.52 10.95
N MET A 97 -0.48 10.27 10.63
CA MET A 97 -1.84 9.85 10.30
C MET A 97 -2.88 10.21 11.39
N ASN A 98 -2.47 10.30 12.64
CA ASN A 98 -3.30 10.60 13.79
C ASN A 98 -3.45 12.12 14.10
N LEU A 99 -2.97 13.01 13.24
CA LEU A 99 -3.25 14.46 13.35
C LEU A 99 -4.71 14.80 13.07
N ALA A 100 -5.44 13.97 12.32
CA ALA A 100 -6.86 14.08 12.07
C ALA A 100 -7.56 12.77 12.45
N ALA A 101 -8.88 12.80 12.59
CA ALA A 101 -9.68 11.62 12.89
C ALA A 101 -9.68 10.65 11.70
N VAL A 102 -8.89 9.57 11.80
CA VAL A 102 -8.69 8.58 10.74
C VAL A 102 -10.01 7.96 10.30
N GLU A 103 -10.93 7.75 11.22
CA GLU A 103 -12.26 7.21 10.97
C GLU A 103 -13.13 8.10 10.07
N GLN A 104 -12.75 9.36 9.88
CA GLN A 104 -13.45 10.30 9.02
C GLN A 104 -12.81 10.36 7.65
N TYR A 105 -11.57 10.80 7.55
CA TYR A 105 -10.95 11.02 6.25
C TYR A 105 -10.51 9.72 5.53
N PHE A 106 -10.33 8.62 6.27
CA PHE A 106 -9.90 7.33 5.73
C PHE A 106 -11.00 6.26 5.74
N ALA A 107 -12.23 6.63 6.14
CA ALA A 107 -13.36 5.72 6.31
C ALA A 107 -13.67 4.90 5.07
N GLU A 108 -13.73 5.53 3.90
CA GLU A 108 -14.04 4.87 2.63
C GLU A 108 -12.97 3.84 2.26
N PHE A 109 -11.70 4.19 2.43
CA PHE A 109 -10.61 3.26 2.17
C PHE A 109 -10.68 2.03 3.09
N LEU A 110 -10.95 2.23 4.39
CA LEU A 110 -11.11 1.14 5.34
C LEU A 110 -12.30 0.26 5.01
N SER A 111 -13.42 0.84 4.58
CA SER A 111 -14.62 0.10 4.17
C SER A 111 -14.34 -0.77 2.94
N ILE A 112 -13.62 -0.23 1.97
CA ILE A 112 -13.27 -0.98 0.75
C ILE A 112 -12.29 -2.12 1.03
N LEU A 113 -11.38 -1.96 2.00
CA LEU A 113 -10.53 -3.06 2.44
C LEU A 113 -11.35 -4.27 2.96
N GLU A 114 -12.50 -4.01 3.60
CA GLU A 114 -13.41 -5.08 4.05
C GLU A 114 -14.18 -5.73 2.90
N SER A 115 -14.51 -4.98 1.86
CA SER A 115 -15.26 -5.47 0.71
C SER A 115 -14.46 -6.43 -0.18
N ARG A 116 -13.15 -6.58 0.06
CA ARG A 116 -12.26 -7.44 -0.71
C ARG A 116 -12.67 -8.91 -0.62
N LYS A 117 -12.90 -9.50 -1.78
CA LYS A 117 -13.23 -10.91 -1.94
C LYS A 117 -12.32 -11.53 -2.99
N ASP A 118 -11.95 -12.79 -2.79
CA ASP A 118 -11.34 -13.58 -3.84
C ASP A 118 -12.45 -14.14 -4.73
N VAL A 119 -12.41 -13.79 -5.99
CA VAL A 119 -13.29 -14.33 -7.03
C VAL A 119 -12.39 -14.95 -8.09
N ASP A 120 -12.37 -16.28 -8.14
CA ASP A 120 -11.58 -17.05 -9.10
C ASP A 120 -10.07 -16.70 -9.10
N GLY A 121 -9.47 -16.58 -7.91
CA GLY A 121 -8.06 -16.21 -7.74
C GLY A 121 -7.75 -14.72 -7.99
N THR A 122 -8.78 -13.91 -8.23
CA THR A 122 -8.66 -12.46 -8.42
C THR A 122 -9.31 -11.72 -7.25
N ILE A 123 -8.54 -10.84 -6.60
CA ILE A 123 -9.09 -9.99 -5.52
C ILE A 123 -9.93 -8.89 -6.16
N LYS A 124 -11.23 -8.94 -5.90
CA LYS A 124 -12.18 -7.88 -6.26
C LYS A 124 -12.58 -7.09 -5.02
N SER A 125 -12.80 -5.80 -5.18
CA SER A 125 -13.33 -4.90 -4.15
C SER A 125 -14.31 -3.93 -4.78
N GLU A 126 -15.08 -3.22 -3.96
CA GLU A 126 -15.80 -2.04 -4.42
C GLU A 126 -14.79 -0.96 -4.88
N PRO A 127 -15.18 -0.08 -5.82
CA PRO A 127 -14.32 1.01 -6.27
C PRO A 127 -14.27 2.14 -5.24
N LEU A 128 -13.07 2.75 -5.06
CA LEU A 128 -12.87 3.99 -4.30
C LEU A 128 -13.52 5.20 -4.99
N ILE A 129 -13.41 5.23 -6.33
CA ILE A 129 -14.07 6.25 -7.16
C ILE A 129 -14.87 5.51 -8.22
N PRO A 130 -16.20 5.74 -8.29
CA PRO A 130 -17.06 5.06 -9.25
C PRO A 130 -16.67 5.32 -10.71
N ALA A 131 -16.93 4.35 -11.59
CA ALA A 131 -16.68 4.45 -13.03
C ALA A 131 -17.39 5.66 -13.67
N ALA A 132 -18.61 5.96 -13.21
CA ALA A 132 -19.41 7.09 -13.69
C ALA A 132 -18.69 8.45 -13.61
N ILE A 133 -17.77 8.64 -12.64
CA ILE A 133 -16.95 9.85 -12.54
C ILE A 133 -15.98 9.95 -13.73
N PHE A 134 -15.32 8.83 -14.07
CA PHE A 134 -14.37 8.80 -15.18
C PHE A 134 -15.06 8.91 -16.52
N GLU A 135 -16.27 8.39 -16.68
CA GLU A 135 -17.12 8.57 -17.86
C GLU A 135 -17.58 10.02 -17.99
N LYS A 136 -18.12 10.60 -16.91
CA LYS A 136 -18.67 11.97 -16.89
C LYS A 136 -17.63 13.02 -17.24
N TYR A 137 -16.41 12.88 -16.75
CA TYR A 137 -15.31 13.86 -16.91
C TYR A 137 -14.20 13.36 -17.84
N GLN A 138 -14.51 12.42 -18.75
CA GLN A 138 -13.54 11.71 -19.59
C GLN A 138 -12.49 12.62 -20.23
N GLN A 139 -12.91 13.66 -20.95
CA GLN A 139 -11.99 14.52 -21.70
C GLN A 139 -10.99 15.24 -20.81
N LYS A 140 -11.46 15.78 -19.67
CA LYS A 140 -10.63 16.52 -18.72
C LYS A 140 -9.68 15.60 -17.99
N LEU A 141 -10.20 14.52 -17.40
CA LEU A 141 -9.41 13.58 -16.61
C LEU A 141 -8.42 12.79 -17.46
N HIS A 142 -8.81 12.37 -18.66
CA HIS A 142 -7.88 11.70 -19.57
C HIS A 142 -6.69 12.60 -19.94
N LYS A 143 -6.95 13.86 -20.29
CA LYS A 143 -5.91 14.84 -20.64
C LYS A 143 -4.98 15.12 -19.45
N GLU A 144 -5.52 15.17 -18.22
CA GLU A 144 -4.75 15.40 -17.00
C GLU A 144 -3.86 14.23 -16.65
N LEU A 145 -4.41 12.99 -16.70
CA LEU A 145 -3.71 11.77 -16.30
C LEU A 145 -2.72 11.27 -17.37
N PHE A 146 -3.06 11.45 -18.64
CA PHE A 146 -2.30 10.94 -19.79
C PHE A 146 -2.05 12.06 -20.80
N PRO A 147 -1.26 13.09 -20.44
CA PRO A 147 -0.94 14.16 -21.39
C PRO A 147 -0.20 13.58 -22.59
N THR A 148 -0.75 13.75 -23.78
CA THR A 148 -0.13 13.34 -25.04
C THR A 148 1.17 14.12 -25.23
N LYS A 149 2.30 13.46 -25.03
CA LYS A 149 3.56 13.91 -25.58
C LYS A 149 3.63 13.39 -27.02
N ASP A 150 3.56 14.31 -27.96
CA ASP A 150 3.81 14.11 -29.39
C ASP A 150 3.53 12.73 -30.01
N SER A 151 2.81 12.74 -31.10
CA SER A 151 2.26 11.69 -31.96
C SER A 151 3.25 10.64 -32.52
N SER A 152 4.37 10.36 -31.86
CA SER A 152 5.40 9.44 -32.35
C SER A 152 5.56 8.10 -31.59
N ASN A 153 4.82 7.86 -30.50
CA ASN A 153 4.88 6.56 -29.79
C ASN A 153 3.49 5.94 -29.61
N THR A 154 2.97 5.39 -30.70
CA THR A 154 1.76 4.54 -30.77
C THR A 154 2.09 3.09 -30.47
N SER A 155 2.49 2.72 -29.25
CA SER A 155 2.74 1.31 -28.95
C SER A 155 2.31 0.82 -27.56
N THR A 156 1.23 1.35 -27.01
CA THR A 156 0.60 0.72 -25.84
C THR A 156 -0.92 0.74 -25.96
N GLY A 157 -1.47 -0.34 -26.53
CA GLY A 157 -2.83 -0.84 -26.42
C GLY A 157 -3.95 0.17 -26.18
N ALA A 158 -4.21 1.06 -27.14
CA ALA A 158 -5.27 2.06 -27.05
C ALA A 158 -6.54 1.53 -27.70
N GLY A 159 -7.65 1.51 -26.94
CA GLY A 159 -8.99 1.42 -27.52
C GLY A 159 -9.33 2.76 -28.21
N CYS A 160 -9.86 2.71 -29.42
CA CYS A 160 -10.36 3.88 -30.10
C CYS A 160 -11.84 4.07 -29.74
N TYR A 161 -12.20 5.24 -29.19
CA TYR A 161 -13.59 5.64 -28.97
C TYR A 161 -13.86 6.88 -29.80
N THR A 162 -15.02 6.94 -30.46
CA THR A 162 -15.46 8.09 -31.23
C THR A 162 -16.41 8.95 -30.40
N THR A 163 -16.00 10.17 -30.09
CA THR A 163 -16.90 11.24 -29.68
C THR A 163 -16.89 12.30 -30.79
N ASP A 164 -18.04 12.67 -31.26
CA ASP A 164 -18.24 13.72 -32.30
C ASP A 164 -17.43 13.52 -33.59
N GLY A 165 -17.25 12.25 -34.02
CA GLY A 165 -16.54 11.94 -35.26
C GLY A 165 -15.02 12.04 -35.20
N THR A 166 -14.44 12.39 -34.06
CA THR A 166 -13.01 12.43 -33.87
C THR A 166 -12.55 11.19 -33.10
N ALA A 167 -11.64 10.39 -33.67
CA ALA A 167 -11.05 9.24 -33.00
C ALA A 167 -10.15 9.72 -31.86
N VAL A 168 -10.55 9.47 -30.62
CA VAL A 168 -9.72 9.74 -29.41
C VAL A 168 -9.11 8.43 -28.96
N TYR A 169 -7.78 8.37 -28.94
CA TYR A 169 -7.06 7.23 -28.39
C TYR A 169 -7.11 7.28 -26.87
N LEU A 170 -7.81 6.34 -26.27
CA LEU A 170 -7.86 6.18 -24.81
C LEU A 170 -6.71 5.29 -24.31
N HIS A 171 -6.01 5.76 -23.29
CA HIS A 171 -5.02 4.94 -22.61
C HIS A 171 -5.70 3.70 -21.97
N ARG A 172 -5.09 2.52 -22.10
CA ARG A 172 -5.64 1.25 -21.57
C ARG A 172 -6.08 1.34 -20.10
N THR A 173 -5.28 2.01 -19.26
CA THR A 173 -5.62 2.23 -17.85
C THR A 173 -6.87 3.07 -17.70
N TYR A 174 -7.06 4.10 -18.55
CA TYR A 174 -8.25 4.94 -18.50
C TYR A 174 -9.51 4.19 -18.92
N ALA A 175 -9.43 3.34 -19.93
CA ALA A 175 -10.54 2.46 -20.33
C ALA A 175 -10.97 1.56 -19.16
N LYS A 176 -10.02 0.99 -18.43
CA LYS A 176 -10.31 0.19 -17.23
C LYS A 176 -10.96 1.03 -16.11
N LEU A 177 -10.56 2.29 -15.92
CA LEU A 177 -11.19 3.20 -14.95
C LEU A 177 -12.65 3.52 -15.33
N MET A 178 -12.96 3.65 -16.61
CA MET A 178 -14.34 3.87 -17.09
C MET A 178 -15.20 2.61 -16.92
N GLU A 179 -14.63 1.43 -17.01
CA GLU A 179 -15.36 0.16 -16.87
C GLU A 179 -15.59 -0.24 -15.40
N GLU A 180 -14.55 -0.16 -14.58
CA GLU A 180 -14.55 -0.73 -13.22
C GLU A 180 -14.47 0.33 -12.10
N GLY A 181 -14.25 1.60 -12.44
CA GLY A 181 -13.86 2.63 -11.47
C GLY A 181 -12.44 2.46 -10.96
N LEU A 182 -12.04 3.32 -10.04
CA LEU A 182 -10.74 3.20 -9.37
C LEU A 182 -10.85 2.25 -8.18
N ARG A 183 -10.30 1.08 -8.29
CA ARG A 183 -10.15 0.11 -7.19
C ARG A 183 -8.78 0.23 -6.54
N ILE A 184 -8.63 -0.29 -5.31
CA ILE A 184 -7.32 -0.34 -4.66
C ILE A 184 -6.41 -1.30 -5.45
N PRO A 185 -5.28 -0.81 -6.02
CA PRO A 185 -4.37 -1.66 -6.77
C PRO A 185 -3.78 -2.77 -5.88
N ARG A 186 -3.54 -3.94 -6.47
CA ARG A 186 -2.99 -5.10 -5.72
C ARG A 186 -1.56 -4.89 -5.23
N ASN A 187 -0.82 -4.05 -5.92
CA ASN A 187 0.57 -3.69 -5.65
C ASN A 187 0.72 -2.45 -4.75
N LEU A 188 -0.38 -1.96 -4.16
CA LEU A 188 -0.36 -0.84 -3.23
C LEU A 188 -0.15 -1.30 -1.80
N ILE A 189 0.78 -0.65 -1.12
CA ILE A 189 1.03 -0.77 0.32
C ILE A 189 0.83 0.61 0.93
N VAL A 190 -0.13 0.71 1.84
CA VAL A 190 -0.38 1.95 2.59
C VAL A 190 0.25 1.84 3.95
N VAL A 191 1.07 2.82 4.31
CA VAL A 191 1.76 2.90 5.59
C VAL A 191 1.38 4.20 6.27
N GLY A 192 0.78 4.13 7.45
CA GLY A 192 0.55 5.28 8.30
C GLY A 192 1.66 5.42 9.33
N THR A 193 2.23 6.62 9.50
CA THR A 193 3.11 6.91 10.63
C THR A 193 2.32 7.55 11.75
N VAL A 194 2.67 7.19 12.99
CA VAL A 194 1.97 7.63 14.19
C VAL A 194 2.99 8.06 15.23
N ASN A 195 2.87 9.28 15.72
CA ASN A 195 3.63 9.76 16.85
C ASN A 195 2.82 9.49 18.14
N MET A 196 3.44 8.77 19.11
CA MET A 196 2.78 8.39 20.38
C MET A 196 2.96 9.42 21.48
N ASP A 197 3.84 10.39 21.27
CA ASP A 197 4.25 11.44 22.19
C ASP A 197 3.36 12.70 22.10
N ASP A 198 2.54 12.82 21.07
CA ASP A 198 1.70 13.98 20.83
C ASP A 198 0.26 13.78 21.35
N THR A 199 -0.41 14.89 21.69
CA THR A 199 -1.85 14.94 21.97
C THR A 199 -2.65 14.82 20.68
N THR A 200 -2.71 13.63 20.13
CA THR A 200 -3.29 13.32 18.84
C THR A 200 -4.53 12.42 18.99
N TYR A 201 -5.27 12.24 17.90
CA TYR A 201 -6.43 11.35 17.91
C TYR A 201 -6.03 9.91 18.18
N GLN A 202 -6.79 9.23 19.05
CA GLN A 202 -6.64 7.79 19.27
C GLN A 202 -7.34 7.03 18.14
N PHE A 203 -6.74 5.92 17.73
CA PHE A 203 -7.36 5.04 16.74
C PHE A 203 -8.50 4.23 17.35
N SER A 204 -9.61 4.15 16.63
CA SER A 204 -10.65 3.19 16.96
C SER A 204 -10.21 1.76 16.63
N ARG A 205 -10.93 0.79 17.21
CA ARG A 205 -10.73 -0.63 16.89
C ARG A 205 -10.87 -0.91 15.40
N LYS A 206 -11.76 -0.19 14.69
CA LYS A 206 -11.96 -0.35 13.25
C LYS A 206 -10.68 -0.11 12.43
N VAL A 207 -9.83 0.80 12.85
CA VAL A 207 -8.55 1.08 12.19
C VAL A 207 -7.52 0.02 12.55
N ILE A 208 -7.37 -0.26 13.86
CA ILE A 208 -6.36 -1.19 14.37
C ILE A 208 -6.59 -2.63 13.86
N ASP A 209 -7.83 -3.09 13.82
CA ASP A 209 -8.18 -4.43 13.36
C ASP A 209 -7.80 -4.67 11.88
N ARG A 210 -7.74 -3.60 11.06
CA ARG A 210 -7.39 -3.66 9.64
C ARG A 210 -5.93 -3.41 9.36
N ALA A 211 -5.22 -2.84 10.31
CA ALA A 211 -3.79 -2.55 10.20
C ALA A 211 -2.93 -3.70 10.75
N MET A 212 -1.70 -3.76 10.27
CA MET A 212 -0.60 -4.42 10.93
C MET A 212 0.24 -3.34 11.61
N THR A 213 0.34 -3.37 12.94
CA THR A 213 1.07 -2.35 13.70
C THR A 213 2.47 -2.85 14.03
N ILE A 214 3.47 -2.00 13.77
CA ILE A 214 4.86 -2.20 14.19
C ILE A 214 5.22 -1.02 15.10
N GLU A 215 5.67 -1.33 16.32
CA GLU A 215 6.14 -0.33 17.26
C GLU A 215 7.64 -0.08 17.05
N MET A 216 8.01 1.20 16.97
CA MET A 216 9.36 1.70 16.74
C MET A 216 9.75 2.62 17.91
N ASN A 217 9.92 2.04 19.09
CA ASN A 217 10.19 2.77 20.32
C ASN A 217 11.68 2.76 20.72
N GLU A 218 12.48 1.91 20.08
CA GLU A 218 13.92 1.83 20.38
C GLU A 218 14.68 2.87 19.56
N VAL A 219 15.34 3.78 20.24
CA VAL A 219 16.31 4.72 19.66
C VAL A 219 17.70 4.27 20.12
N ASN A 220 18.51 3.80 19.19
CA ASN A 220 19.90 3.51 19.48
C ASN A 220 20.70 4.83 19.48
N LEU A 221 20.91 5.39 20.64
CA LEU A 221 21.63 6.65 20.78
C LEU A 221 23.09 6.55 20.33
N ASN A 222 23.68 5.36 20.30
CA ASN A 222 25.05 5.17 19.82
C ASN A 222 25.17 5.50 18.34
N ASP A 223 24.12 5.24 17.55
CA ASP A 223 24.10 5.57 16.12
C ASP A 223 24.07 7.10 15.86
N MET A 224 23.69 7.91 16.87
CA MET A 224 23.75 9.37 16.78
C MET A 224 25.18 9.91 16.91
N PHE A 225 26.07 9.17 17.54
CA PHE A 225 27.46 9.54 17.76
C PHE A 225 28.42 8.88 16.76
N ASP A 226 27.99 7.83 16.08
CA ASP A 226 28.73 7.26 14.95
C ASP A 226 28.66 8.24 13.78
N ILE A 227 29.79 8.91 13.55
CA ILE A 227 30.00 9.97 12.57
C ILE A 227 30.03 9.40 11.12
N GLU A 228 29.71 8.17 10.91
CA GLU A 228 29.42 7.65 9.58
C GLU A 228 28.15 8.34 9.07
N LYS A 229 28.34 9.17 8.02
CA LYS A 229 27.24 9.89 7.37
C LYS A 229 26.11 8.92 7.10
N PRO A 230 24.90 9.21 7.55
CA PRO A 230 23.75 8.33 7.28
C PRO A 230 23.71 8.06 5.77
N ASN A 231 23.77 6.80 5.38
CA ASN A 231 23.77 6.40 3.99
C ASN A 231 22.62 7.10 3.26
N ALA A 232 22.96 7.89 2.25
CA ALA A 232 21.95 8.55 1.43
C ALA A 232 21.05 7.47 0.81
N LEU A 233 19.74 7.71 0.83
CA LEU A 233 18.79 6.81 0.16
C LEU A 233 19.11 6.79 -1.34
N SER A 234 19.28 5.61 -1.89
CA SER A 234 19.64 5.41 -3.29
C SER A 234 18.98 4.18 -3.88
N TYR A 235 18.83 4.18 -5.18
CA TYR A 235 18.33 3.00 -5.90
C TYR A 235 19.33 1.84 -5.79
N ARG A 236 18.79 0.64 -5.61
CA ARG A 236 19.61 -0.58 -5.56
C ARG A 236 19.79 -1.16 -6.96
N GLU A 237 20.95 -1.75 -7.21
CA GLU A 237 21.22 -2.50 -8.45
C GLU A 237 20.34 -3.75 -8.52
N ASN A 238 20.25 -4.50 -7.42
CA ASN A 238 19.37 -5.65 -7.28
C ASN A 238 18.04 -5.18 -6.67
N VAL A 239 17.03 -5.04 -7.52
CA VAL A 239 15.68 -4.62 -7.12
C VAL A 239 15.02 -5.74 -6.33
N VAL A 240 14.45 -5.39 -5.18
CA VAL A 240 13.69 -6.34 -4.36
C VAL A 240 12.40 -6.71 -5.10
N ASP A 241 12.21 -8.01 -5.30
CA ASP A 241 11.05 -8.55 -6.02
C ASP A 241 9.74 -8.28 -5.27
N LYS A 242 8.66 -8.10 -6.04
CA LYS A 242 7.31 -7.90 -5.50
C LYS A 242 6.85 -9.03 -4.58
N GLY A 243 7.32 -10.25 -4.77
CA GLY A 243 6.98 -11.40 -3.95
C GLY A 243 7.36 -11.26 -2.48
N TRP A 244 8.29 -10.37 -2.15
CA TRP A 244 8.61 -10.03 -0.77
C TRP A 244 7.49 -9.24 -0.06
N PHE A 245 6.68 -8.52 -0.82
CA PHE A 245 5.65 -7.63 -0.29
C PHE A 245 4.24 -8.21 -0.44
N PHE A 246 4.02 -9.09 -1.43
CA PHE A 246 2.71 -9.63 -1.74
C PHE A 246 2.70 -11.15 -1.61
N ALA A 247 1.93 -11.64 -0.64
CA ALA A 247 1.56 -13.05 -0.58
C ALA A 247 0.30 -13.30 -1.43
N PRO A 248 0.13 -14.52 -1.98
CA PRO A 248 -1.14 -14.93 -2.54
C PRO A 248 -2.25 -14.78 -1.48
N PHE A 249 -3.46 -14.43 -1.92
CA PHE A 249 -4.62 -14.36 -1.03
C PHE A 249 -4.89 -15.77 -0.48
N ALA A 250 -4.70 -15.96 0.81
CA ALA A 250 -5.00 -17.23 1.46
C ALA A 250 -6.49 -17.24 1.84
N GLN A 251 -7.26 -18.13 1.26
CA GLN A 251 -8.60 -18.45 1.77
C GLN A 251 -8.43 -19.00 3.20
N SER A 252 -9.32 -18.60 4.12
CA SER A 252 -9.22 -18.96 5.54
C SER A 252 -9.08 -20.46 5.78
N ASN A 253 -9.73 -21.30 4.97
CA ASN A 253 -9.65 -22.76 5.05
C ASN A 253 -8.25 -23.29 4.65
N ASN A 254 -7.61 -22.71 3.65
CA ASN A 254 -6.26 -23.11 3.22
C ASN A 254 -5.20 -22.63 4.21
N ALA A 255 -5.38 -21.44 4.79
CA ALA A 255 -4.48 -20.91 5.81
C ALA A 255 -4.53 -21.75 7.09
N LEU A 256 -5.72 -22.16 7.53
CA LEU A 256 -5.89 -23.05 8.68
C LEU A 256 -5.29 -24.44 8.42
N GLN A 257 -5.46 -25.01 7.22
CA GLN A 257 -4.82 -26.28 6.87
C GLN A 257 -3.30 -26.16 6.85
N GLN A 258 -2.76 -25.09 6.29
CA GLN A 258 -1.32 -24.86 6.22
C GLN A 258 -0.72 -24.64 7.61
N MET A 259 -1.37 -23.85 8.47
CA MET A 259 -0.99 -23.68 9.88
C MET A 259 -1.03 -25.00 10.65
N ASN A 260 -2.02 -25.87 10.43
CA ASN A 260 -2.10 -27.17 11.07
C ASN A 260 -0.97 -28.09 10.60
N ILE A 261 -0.61 -28.09 9.31
CA ILE A 261 0.52 -28.85 8.77
C ILE A 261 1.84 -28.37 9.38
N GLU A 262 2.06 -27.07 9.45
CA GLU A 262 3.27 -26.47 10.06
C GLU A 262 3.35 -26.77 11.56
N ARG A 263 2.21 -26.72 12.26
CA ARG A 263 2.09 -27.07 13.69
C ARG A 263 2.40 -28.54 13.95
N GLU A 264 1.90 -29.44 13.11
CA GLU A 264 2.23 -30.87 13.18
C GLU A 264 3.70 -31.16 12.90
N GLN A 265 4.28 -30.48 11.91
CA GLN A 265 5.70 -30.59 11.57
C GLN A 265 6.59 -30.06 12.71
N LEU A 266 6.22 -28.94 13.32
CA LEU A 266 6.92 -28.39 14.47
C LEU A 266 6.82 -29.32 15.67
N ALA A 267 5.63 -29.84 15.96
CA ALA A 267 5.41 -30.82 17.04
C ALA A 267 6.24 -32.10 16.84
N LYS A 268 6.34 -32.61 15.59
CA LYS A 268 7.20 -33.75 15.25
C LYS A 268 8.70 -33.43 15.46
N LYS A 269 9.16 -32.24 15.05
CA LYS A 269 10.54 -31.79 15.28
C LYS A 269 10.85 -31.67 16.77
N ILE A 270 9.95 -31.07 17.55
CA ILE A 270 10.11 -30.95 19.00
C ILE A 270 10.18 -32.32 19.67
N LYS A 271 9.26 -33.24 19.31
CA LYS A 271 9.28 -34.63 19.84
C LYS A 271 10.55 -35.39 19.47
N ALA A 272 11.06 -35.22 18.25
CA ALA A 272 12.32 -35.84 17.82
C ALA A 272 13.54 -35.28 18.57
N THR A 273 13.56 -33.99 18.84
CA THR A 273 14.66 -33.34 19.62
C THR A 273 14.63 -33.76 21.09
N ILE A 274 13.44 -33.83 21.69
CA ILE A 274 13.30 -34.28 23.10
C ILE A 274 13.59 -35.77 23.22
N GLY A 275 13.20 -36.60 22.26
CA GLY A 275 13.51 -38.03 22.25
C GLY A 275 15.01 -38.32 22.16
N GLN A 276 15.81 -37.43 21.60
CA GLN A 276 17.30 -37.53 21.60
C GLN A 276 17.93 -37.09 22.89
N THR A 277 17.28 -36.24 23.70
CA THR A 277 17.82 -35.76 24.98
C THR A 277 17.55 -36.73 26.13
N ASN A 278 16.62 -37.64 26.02
CA ASN A 278 16.26 -38.59 27.09
C ASN A 278 17.20 -39.77 27.24
N ALA A 279 18.31 -39.83 26.49
CA ALA A 279 19.32 -40.87 26.72
C ALA A 279 20.23 -40.58 27.94
N ASN A 280 20.22 -39.35 28.49
CA ASN A 280 21.08 -38.99 29.65
C ASN A 280 20.56 -37.85 30.53
N GLY A 281 19.25 -37.75 30.84
CA GLY A 281 18.86 -36.75 31.87
C GLY A 281 17.36 -36.48 31.93
N THR A 282 16.83 -36.68 33.07
CA THR A 282 15.46 -36.42 33.52
C THR A 282 14.93 -35.04 33.17
N THR A 283 13.93 -34.97 32.30
CA THR A 283 12.97 -33.86 32.23
C THR A 283 11.57 -34.42 32.01
N THR A 284 10.66 -34.02 32.87
CA THR A 284 9.28 -34.49 32.96
C THR A 284 8.40 -33.94 31.83
N PRO A 285 7.41 -34.70 31.33
CA PRO A 285 6.57 -34.34 30.18
C PRO A 285 5.54 -33.25 30.42
N ASP A 286 5.32 -32.82 31.65
CA ASP A 286 4.15 -32.01 32.04
C ASP A 286 4.24 -30.52 31.67
N SER A 287 5.38 -30.03 31.19
CA SER A 287 5.58 -28.62 30.87
C SER A 287 5.30 -28.28 29.40
N LEU A 288 5.06 -29.26 28.52
CA LEU A 288 4.86 -29.04 27.07
C LEU A 288 3.39 -28.92 26.66
N GLU A 289 2.45 -29.47 27.43
CA GLU A 289 1.01 -29.29 27.20
C GLU A 289 0.50 -27.89 27.56
N ALA A 290 1.24 -27.15 28.38
CA ALA A 290 0.91 -25.78 28.77
C ALA A 290 1.35 -24.71 27.75
N ILE A 291 2.16 -25.09 26.74
CA ILE A 291 2.73 -24.17 25.73
C ILE A 291 2.08 -24.37 24.35
N LEU A 292 1.29 -25.40 24.17
CA LEU A 292 0.50 -25.69 22.98
C LEU A 292 -0.97 -25.32 23.16
#